data_35690c041796ee75e8f1469d45cccc55
#
_entry.id   35690c041796ee75e8f1469d45cccc55
#
_cell.length_a   1.000
_cell.length_b   1.000
_cell.length_c   1.000
_cell.angle_alpha   90.00
_cell.angle_beta   90.00
_cell.angle_gamma   90.00
#
_symmetry.space_group_name_H-M   'P 1'
#
loop_
_entity.id
_entity.type
_entity.pdbx_description
1 polymer ?
#
loop_
_entity_poly.entity_id
_entity_poly.type
_entity_poly.pdbx_seq_one_letter_code
_entity_poly.pdbx_strand_id
1 'polypeptide(L)'
;MLLLASCSEQQVIEETSSLQKLTEQKGMTVTPKDSVASLFNQARWGDSSAYLKLADCYRDGFGVKKDLLGMITMTAIAEELGGIQTMDDYFKNLPNEHEFKTLYMLMGSYKSYIQESADSVMQVLRENDSPEAQTLLAFVMMDQGDTITAKKLIREAANKGCSLAEIFSMVPDGKGLVRADAAKLAMIAEQVPLIYSLLGNLYYEPDENGKTEEQLAVEYYMKAEEHAMLGRKGAARVLDYYKSGGNIQLTEDDIKRLELIAKPRQIENETAK
;
A
#
# COMPACT_ATOMS: atom_id res chain seq x y z
N MET A 1 15.44 -28.28 15.10
CA MET A 1 15.37 -26.83 14.84
C MET A 1 14.10 -26.55 14.06
N LEU A 2 12.93 -26.74 14.70
CA LEU A 2 11.59 -26.77 14.08
C LEU A 2 10.54 -26.24 15.08
N LEU A 3 10.82 -25.13 15.79
CA LEU A 3 9.91 -24.65 16.86
C LEU A 3 9.69 -23.13 16.88
N LEU A 4 10.14 -22.37 15.88
CA LEU A 4 9.96 -20.91 15.86
C LEU A 4 8.99 -20.39 14.77
N ALA A 5 8.56 -21.23 13.82
CA ALA A 5 7.59 -20.82 12.80
C ALA A 5 6.12 -20.90 13.28
N SER A 6 5.85 -21.55 14.41
CA SER A 6 4.46 -21.78 14.87
C SER A 6 3.88 -20.67 15.76
N CYS A 7 4.70 -19.72 16.22
CA CYS A 7 4.22 -18.70 17.18
C CYS A 7 3.42 -17.57 16.53
N SER A 8 3.72 -17.16 15.31
CA SER A 8 3.00 -16.04 14.69
C SER A 8 1.64 -16.45 14.12
N GLU A 9 1.56 -17.62 13.50
CA GLU A 9 0.27 -18.16 13.04
C GLU A 9 -0.66 -18.54 14.21
N GLN A 10 -0.10 -19.11 15.28
CA GLN A 10 -0.89 -19.40 16.47
C GLN A 10 -1.40 -18.14 17.18
N GLN A 11 -0.62 -17.07 17.25
CA GLN A 11 -1.10 -15.80 17.85
C GLN A 11 -2.21 -15.16 17.04
N VAL A 12 -2.13 -15.13 15.71
CA VAL A 12 -3.21 -14.58 14.86
C VAL A 12 -4.46 -15.45 14.95
N ILE A 13 -4.30 -16.79 14.99
CA ILE A 13 -5.41 -17.72 15.15
C ILE A 13 -6.01 -17.66 16.57
N GLU A 14 -5.20 -17.44 17.61
CA GLU A 14 -5.71 -17.26 18.98
C GLU A 14 -6.39 -15.92 19.19
N GLU A 15 -5.89 -14.82 18.61
CA GLU A 15 -6.57 -13.50 18.71
C GLU A 15 -7.86 -13.48 17.89
N THR A 16 -7.90 -14.05 16.69
CA THR A 16 -9.15 -14.22 15.93
C THR A 16 -10.11 -15.18 16.63
N SER A 17 -9.62 -16.25 17.23
CA SER A 17 -10.44 -17.18 18.02
C SER A 17 -10.94 -16.54 19.32
N SER A 18 -10.18 -15.66 19.98
CA SER A 18 -10.63 -14.94 21.18
C SER A 18 -11.62 -13.82 20.86
N LEU A 19 -11.48 -13.13 19.72
CA LEU A 19 -12.49 -12.19 19.21
C LEU A 19 -13.79 -12.93 18.79
N GLN A 20 -13.67 -14.08 18.13
CA GLN A 20 -14.84 -14.90 17.83
C GLN A 20 -15.54 -15.41 19.09
N LYS A 21 -14.82 -15.88 20.11
CA LYS A 21 -15.40 -16.31 21.40
C LYS A 21 -16.08 -15.18 22.17
N LEU A 22 -15.51 -13.96 22.15
CA LEU A 22 -16.11 -12.77 22.76
C LEU A 22 -17.40 -12.33 22.04
N THR A 23 -17.48 -12.52 20.72
CA THR A 23 -18.66 -12.17 19.92
C THR A 23 -19.73 -13.23 19.98
N GLU A 24 -19.38 -14.52 20.07
CA GLU A 24 -20.32 -15.61 20.31
C GLU A 24 -21.04 -15.46 21.65
N GLN A 25 -20.36 -14.95 22.70
CA GLN A 25 -20.98 -14.63 23.99
C GLN A 25 -21.97 -13.46 23.94
N LYS A 26 -21.90 -12.58 22.91
CA LYS A 26 -22.82 -11.44 22.74
C LYS A 26 -23.90 -11.65 21.64
N GLY A 27 -23.93 -12.82 20.99
CA GLY A 27 -24.89 -13.10 19.93
C GLY A 27 -24.73 -12.27 18.67
N MET A 28 -23.56 -11.61 18.48
CA MET A 28 -23.22 -10.86 17.27
C MET A 28 -22.17 -11.64 16.47
N THR A 29 -22.52 -12.12 15.30
CA THR A 29 -21.54 -12.66 14.34
C THR A 29 -20.78 -11.50 13.67
N VAL A 30 -19.52 -11.29 14.07
CA VAL A 30 -18.62 -10.33 13.37
C VAL A 30 -18.24 -10.92 12.03
N THR A 31 -18.59 -10.23 10.96
CA THR A 31 -18.20 -10.65 9.61
C THR A 31 -16.72 -10.25 9.34
N PRO A 32 -16.05 -10.91 8.38
CA PRO A 32 -14.71 -10.46 7.95
C PRO A 32 -14.66 -8.97 7.58
N LYS A 33 -15.72 -8.45 6.96
CA LYS A 33 -15.84 -7.02 6.64
C LYS A 33 -15.88 -6.13 7.88
N ASP A 34 -16.61 -6.52 8.93
CA ASP A 34 -16.68 -5.74 10.17
C ASP A 34 -15.33 -5.72 10.89
N SER A 35 -14.60 -6.85 10.86
CA SER A 35 -13.24 -6.94 11.42
C SER A 35 -12.27 -6.01 10.67
N VAL A 36 -12.31 -5.99 9.35
CA VAL A 36 -11.47 -5.12 8.53
C VAL A 36 -11.86 -3.65 8.69
N ALA A 37 -13.15 -3.31 8.77
CA ALA A 37 -13.59 -1.94 9.06
C ALA A 37 -13.06 -1.42 10.41
N SER A 38 -13.01 -2.28 11.42
CA SER A 38 -12.39 -1.95 12.71
C SER A 38 -10.88 -1.68 12.57
N LEU A 39 -10.17 -2.48 11.77
CA LEU A 39 -8.73 -2.27 11.52
C LEU A 39 -8.48 -0.96 10.77
N PHE A 40 -9.29 -0.62 9.76
CA PHE A 40 -9.19 0.68 9.09
C PHE A 40 -9.38 1.84 10.05
N ASN A 41 -10.35 1.75 10.97
CA ASN A 41 -10.52 2.78 12.00
C ASN A 41 -9.30 2.91 12.91
N GLN A 42 -8.70 1.80 13.37
CA GLN A 42 -7.50 1.82 14.21
C GLN A 42 -6.31 2.40 13.43
N ALA A 43 -6.12 2.00 12.17
CA ALA A 43 -5.07 2.50 11.29
C ALA A 43 -5.17 4.02 11.10
N ARG A 44 -6.36 4.57 10.89
CA ARG A 44 -6.60 6.02 10.81
C ARG A 44 -6.16 6.77 12.08
N TRP A 45 -6.14 6.12 13.25
CA TRP A 45 -5.59 6.67 14.49
C TRP A 45 -4.08 6.44 14.63
N GLY A 46 -3.39 6.02 13.58
CA GLY A 46 -1.94 5.83 13.56
C GLY A 46 -1.47 4.55 14.24
N ASP A 47 -2.35 3.58 14.45
CA ASP A 47 -1.96 2.28 14.99
C ASP A 47 -1.20 1.47 13.92
N SER A 48 0.12 1.43 14.07
CA SER A 48 1.00 0.72 13.14
C SER A 48 0.73 -0.79 13.10
N SER A 49 0.24 -1.38 14.19
CA SER A 49 -0.12 -2.80 14.23
C SER A 49 -1.38 -3.09 13.41
N ALA A 50 -2.31 -2.15 13.37
CA ALA A 50 -3.50 -2.26 12.51
C ALA A 50 -3.13 -2.22 11.03
N TYR A 51 -2.14 -1.43 10.64
CA TYR A 51 -1.62 -1.42 9.27
C TYR A 51 -1.00 -2.76 8.89
N LEU A 52 -0.24 -3.42 9.78
CA LEU A 52 0.31 -4.76 9.51
C LEU A 52 -0.81 -5.81 9.35
N LYS A 53 -1.84 -5.76 10.21
CA LYS A 53 -3.01 -6.63 10.09
C LYS A 53 -3.78 -6.38 8.79
N LEU A 54 -3.89 -5.14 8.34
CA LEU A 54 -4.46 -4.80 7.03
C LEU A 54 -3.60 -5.33 5.88
N ALA A 55 -2.26 -5.28 6.01
CA ALA A 55 -1.36 -5.90 5.03
C ALA A 55 -1.63 -7.40 4.90
N ASP A 56 -1.82 -8.11 6.03
CA ASP A 56 -2.21 -9.52 6.05
C ASP A 56 -3.60 -9.73 5.39
N CYS A 57 -4.56 -8.84 5.65
CA CYS A 57 -5.87 -8.89 5.00
C CYS A 57 -5.77 -8.78 3.47
N TYR A 58 -4.93 -7.87 2.96
CA TYR A 58 -4.67 -7.73 1.52
C TYR A 58 -3.88 -8.91 0.95
N ARG A 59 -2.96 -9.50 1.72
CA ARG A 59 -2.22 -10.71 1.35
C ARG A 59 -3.17 -11.88 1.12
N ASP A 60 -4.10 -12.10 2.05
CA ASP A 60 -4.93 -13.31 2.11
C ASP A 60 -6.30 -13.11 1.46
N GLY A 61 -6.69 -11.88 1.12
CA GLY A 61 -8.03 -11.56 0.63
C GLY A 61 -9.10 -11.63 1.73
N PHE A 62 -8.73 -11.39 3.00
CA PHE A 62 -9.67 -11.46 4.11
C PHE A 62 -10.42 -10.13 4.30
N GLY A 63 -11.70 -10.13 4.00
CA GLY A 63 -12.57 -8.94 4.10
C GLY A 63 -12.28 -7.81 3.12
N VAL A 64 -11.17 -7.89 2.41
CA VAL A 64 -10.77 -7.06 1.27
C VAL A 64 -10.37 -7.96 0.10
N LYS A 65 -10.28 -7.40 -1.09
CA LYS A 65 -9.72 -8.13 -2.24
C LYS A 65 -8.23 -8.38 -2.02
N LYS A 66 -7.76 -9.59 -2.34
CA LYS A 66 -6.33 -9.90 -2.37
C LYS A 66 -5.62 -8.96 -3.35
N ASP A 67 -4.60 -8.23 -2.88
CA ASP A 67 -3.93 -7.20 -3.66
C ASP A 67 -2.51 -6.93 -3.16
N LEU A 68 -1.51 -7.19 -4.00
CA LEU A 68 -0.10 -6.94 -3.70
C LEU A 68 0.18 -5.46 -3.42
N LEU A 69 -0.44 -4.56 -4.17
CA LEU A 69 -0.23 -3.12 -3.99
C LEU A 69 -0.80 -2.65 -2.64
N GLY A 70 -2.00 -3.13 -2.27
CA GLY A 70 -2.59 -2.87 -0.96
C GLY A 70 -1.68 -3.36 0.17
N MET A 71 -1.17 -4.59 0.07
CA MET A 71 -0.24 -5.15 1.05
C MET A 71 1.04 -4.31 1.17
N ILE A 72 1.69 -3.96 0.05
CA ILE A 72 2.89 -3.11 0.03
C ILE A 72 2.60 -1.75 0.69
N THR A 73 1.48 -1.13 0.35
CA THR A 73 1.10 0.19 0.87
C THR A 73 0.90 0.17 2.38
N MET A 74 0.15 -0.80 2.89
CA MET A 74 -0.08 -0.95 4.34
C MET A 74 1.23 -1.21 5.08
N THR A 75 2.10 -2.07 4.53
CA THR A 75 3.41 -2.36 5.13
C THR A 75 4.32 -1.12 5.13
N ALA A 76 4.31 -0.32 4.04
CA ALA A 76 5.09 0.91 3.97
C ALA A 76 4.65 1.95 5.01
N ILE A 77 3.34 2.14 5.19
CA ILE A 77 2.82 3.05 6.22
C ILE A 77 3.17 2.52 7.62
N ALA A 78 3.05 1.21 7.86
CA ALA A 78 3.46 0.60 9.13
C ALA A 78 4.95 0.84 9.44
N GLU A 79 5.83 0.74 8.43
CA GLU A 79 7.25 1.09 8.56
C GLU A 79 7.45 2.56 8.90
N GLU A 80 6.77 3.49 8.22
CA GLU A 80 6.82 4.92 8.52
C GLU A 80 6.40 5.23 9.96
N LEU A 81 5.42 4.50 10.49
CA LEU A 81 4.89 4.65 11.86
C LEU A 81 5.67 3.85 12.92
N GLY A 82 6.68 3.09 12.52
CA GLY A 82 7.56 2.33 13.43
C GLY A 82 6.99 0.97 13.88
N GLY A 83 5.99 0.45 13.20
CA GLY A 83 5.43 -0.88 13.46
C GLY A 83 6.34 -2.04 13.07
N ILE A 84 7.22 -1.81 12.10
CA ILE A 84 8.29 -2.72 11.68
C ILE A 84 9.57 -1.94 11.39
N GLN A 85 10.73 -2.63 11.35
CA GLN A 85 12.01 -2.01 11.03
C GLN A 85 12.09 -1.62 9.56
N THR A 86 11.80 -2.59 8.68
CA THR A 86 11.78 -2.40 7.23
C THR A 86 10.68 -3.23 6.59
N MET A 87 10.20 -2.81 5.42
CA MET A 87 9.30 -3.65 4.60
C MET A 87 9.93 -5.01 4.29
N ASP A 88 11.23 -5.05 4.04
CA ASP A 88 11.96 -6.30 3.80
C ASP A 88 11.79 -7.32 4.92
N ASP A 89 11.73 -6.87 6.18
CA ASP A 89 11.52 -7.76 7.32
C ASP A 89 10.14 -8.41 7.28
N TYR A 90 9.11 -7.66 6.88
CA TYR A 90 7.78 -8.21 6.69
C TYR A 90 7.77 -9.29 5.61
N PHE A 91 8.30 -8.97 4.41
CA PHE A 91 8.28 -9.90 3.28
C PHE A 91 9.19 -11.12 3.50
N LYS A 92 10.33 -10.98 4.16
CA LYS A 92 11.20 -12.12 4.50
C LYS A 92 10.52 -13.11 5.43
N ASN A 93 9.65 -12.64 6.32
CA ASN A 93 8.92 -13.48 7.27
C ASN A 93 7.70 -14.19 6.67
N LEU A 94 7.29 -13.86 5.44
CA LEU A 94 6.24 -14.60 4.74
C LEU A 94 6.71 -16.05 4.45
N PRO A 95 5.79 -17.03 4.37
CA PRO A 95 6.10 -18.38 3.89
C PRO A 95 6.81 -18.35 2.53
N ASN A 96 7.77 -19.25 2.32
CA ASN A 96 8.57 -19.25 1.08
C ASN A 96 7.73 -19.51 -0.16
N GLU A 97 6.65 -20.29 0.00
CA GLU A 97 5.72 -20.65 -1.07
C GLU A 97 4.70 -19.54 -1.38
N HIS A 98 4.70 -18.46 -0.58
CA HIS A 98 3.73 -17.38 -0.79
C HIS A 98 4.09 -16.57 -2.03
N GLU A 99 3.16 -16.50 -2.99
CA GLU A 99 3.38 -15.83 -4.28
C GLU A 99 3.84 -14.37 -4.14
N PHE A 100 3.26 -13.60 -3.21
CA PHE A 100 3.62 -12.18 -3.01
C PHE A 100 5.04 -12.02 -2.46
N LYS A 101 5.57 -12.98 -1.69
CA LYS A 101 6.98 -13.00 -1.31
C LYS A 101 7.87 -13.13 -2.54
N THR A 102 7.56 -14.10 -3.40
CA THR A 102 8.31 -14.31 -4.65
C THR A 102 8.28 -13.07 -5.53
N LEU A 103 7.10 -12.47 -5.74
CA LEU A 103 6.96 -11.26 -6.56
C LEU A 103 7.72 -10.07 -5.99
N TYR A 104 7.66 -9.85 -4.67
CA TYR A 104 8.41 -8.79 -4.00
C TYR A 104 9.93 -8.97 -4.15
N MET A 105 10.42 -10.19 -3.93
CA MET A 105 11.84 -10.52 -4.10
C MET A 105 12.31 -10.32 -5.55
N LEU A 106 11.48 -10.69 -6.54
CA LEU A 106 11.78 -10.47 -7.95
C LEU A 106 11.84 -8.98 -8.31
N MET A 107 10.95 -8.15 -7.76
CA MET A 107 11.01 -6.69 -7.92
C MET A 107 12.32 -6.11 -7.38
N GLY A 108 12.75 -6.55 -6.20
CA GLY A 108 14.02 -6.12 -5.58
C GLY A 108 15.23 -6.58 -6.39
N SER A 109 15.24 -7.85 -6.80
CA SER A 109 16.33 -8.43 -7.61
C SER A 109 16.43 -7.77 -8.98
N TYR A 110 15.31 -7.50 -9.64
CA TYR A 110 15.29 -6.82 -10.92
C TYR A 110 15.91 -5.42 -10.87
N LYS A 111 15.61 -4.65 -9.81
CA LYS A 111 16.23 -3.34 -9.60
C LYS A 111 17.75 -3.40 -9.39
N SER A 112 18.23 -4.50 -8.80
CA SER A 112 19.65 -4.67 -8.44
C SER A 112 20.50 -5.29 -9.55
N TYR A 113 19.92 -6.08 -10.49
CA TYR A 113 20.63 -6.93 -11.46
C TYR A 113 20.10 -6.78 -12.90
N ILE A 114 19.84 -5.57 -13.33
CA ILE A 114 19.05 -5.19 -14.52
C ILE A 114 19.41 -5.92 -15.85
N GLN A 115 20.54 -6.56 -16.02
CA GLN A 115 20.91 -7.16 -17.32
C GLN A 115 21.16 -8.67 -17.32
N GLU A 116 21.73 -9.23 -16.27
CA GLU A 116 22.13 -10.66 -16.29
C GLU A 116 21.02 -11.63 -15.85
N SER A 117 19.99 -11.16 -15.14
CA SER A 117 18.91 -11.99 -14.60
C SER A 117 17.54 -11.79 -15.26
N ALA A 118 17.41 -10.90 -16.24
CA ALA A 118 16.11 -10.57 -16.86
C ALA A 118 15.39 -11.80 -17.42
N ASP A 119 16.11 -12.68 -18.10
CA ASP A 119 15.51 -13.90 -18.69
C ASP A 119 15.01 -14.87 -17.61
N SER A 120 15.76 -15.04 -16.52
CA SER A 120 15.35 -15.89 -15.39
C SER A 120 14.14 -15.31 -14.67
N VAL A 121 14.11 -13.99 -14.45
CA VAL A 121 12.96 -13.29 -13.86
C VAL A 121 11.73 -13.42 -14.76
N MET A 122 11.87 -13.19 -16.07
CA MET A 122 10.79 -13.36 -17.03
C MET A 122 10.26 -14.78 -17.09
N GLN A 123 11.11 -15.79 -16.96
CA GLN A 123 10.67 -17.18 -16.95
C GLN A 123 9.77 -17.44 -15.73
N VAL A 124 10.20 -17.07 -14.52
CA VAL A 124 9.39 -17.23 -13.31
C VAL A 124 8.07 -16.49 -13.39
N LEU A 125 8.08 -15.26 -13.93
CA LEU A 125 6.86 -14.46 -14.08
C LEU A 125 5.91 -15.03 -15.14
N ARG A 126 6.42 -15.67 -16.22
CA ARG A 126 5.59 -16.35 -17.24
C ARG A 126 4.93 -17.63 -16.71
N GLU A 127 5.58 -18.32 -15.77
CA GLU A 127 5.05 -19.53 -15.14
C GLU A 127 3.96 -19.22 -14.09
N ASN A 128 3.81 -17.94 -13.72
CA ASN A 128 2.83 -17.47 -12.74
C ASN A 128 1.67 -16.73 -13.44
N ASP A 129 0.46 -17.31 -13.37
CA ASP A 129 -0.76 -16.77 -14.03
C ASP A 129 -1.43 -15.63 -13.27
N SER A 130 -0.87 -15.18 -12.13
CA SER A 130 -1.48 -14.08 -11.36
C SER A 130 -1.41 -12.77 -12.14
N PRO A 131 -2.41 -11.88 -11.99
CA PRO A 131 -2.40 -10.58 -12.65
C PRO A 131 -1.26 -9.69 -12.16
N GLU A 132 -0.80 -9.87 -10.92
CA GLU A 132 0.38 -9.21 -10.36
C GLU A 132 1.66 -9.63 -11.08
N ALA A 133 1.86 -10.94 -11.31
CA ALA A 133 3.01 -11.45 -12.06
C ALA A 133 2.98 -10.97 -13.51
N GLN A 134 1.82 -10.98 -14.15
CA GLN A 134 1.65 -10.43 -15.51
C GLN A 134 2.01 -8.94 -15.58
N THR A 135 1.67 -8.16 -14.55
CA THR A 135 2.03 -6.74 -14.46
C THR A 135 3.54 -6.56 -14.34
N LEU A 136 4.20 -7.33 -13.46
CA LEU A 136 5.65 -7.27 -13.30
C LEU A 136 6.39 -7.74 -14.57
N LEU A 137 5.90 -8.78 -15.24
CA LEU A 137 6.43 -9.22 -16.54
C LEU A 137 6.35 -8.10 -17.56
N ALA A 138 5.23 -7.37 -17.59
CA ALA A 138 5.07 -6.24 -18.51
C ALA A 138 6.11 -5.15 -18.25
N PHE A 139 6.46 -4.86 -16.99
CA PHE A 139 7.51 -3.88 -16.68
C PHE A 139 8.87 -4.34 -17.18
N VAL A 140 9.23 -5.60 -16.98
CA VAL A 140 10.48 -6.17 -17.52
C VAL A 140 10.52 -6.06 -19.05
N MET A 141 9.40 -6.37 -19.72
CA MET A 141 9.30 -6.28 -21.19
C MET A 141 9.37 -4.83 -21.68
N MET A 142 8.80 -3.86 -20.95
CA MET A 142 8.94 -2.44 -21.28
C MET A 142 10.40 -2.00 -21.25
N ASP A 143 11.15 -2.39 -20.24
CA ASP A 143 12.58 -2.04 -20.12
C ASP A 143 13.43 -2.69 -21.22
N GLN A 144 12.99 -3.84 -21.73
CA GLN A 144 13.61 -4.50 -22.89
C GLN A 144 13.15 -3.94 -24.25
N GLY A 145 12.22 -2.98 -24.25
CA GLY A 145 11.73 -2.31 -25.47
C GLY A 145 10.49 -2.96 -26.09
N ASP A 146 10.00 -4.11 -25.60
CA ASP A 146 8.75 -4.72 -26.07
C ASP A 146 7.52 -4.06 -25.43
N THR A 147 7.30 -2.81 -25.81
CA THR A 147 6.20 -2.00 -25.26
C THR A 147 4.82 -2.46 -25.75
N ILE A 148 4.74 -3.16 -26.87
CA ILE A 148 3.46 -3.62 -27.44
C ILE A 148 2.91 -4.76 -26.58
N THR A 149 3.72 -5.80 -26.35
CA THR A 149 3.31 -6.94 -25.52
C THR A 149 3.09 -6.51 -24.08
N ALA A 150 3.95 -5.65 -23.54
CA ALA A 150 3.81 -5.11 -22.20
C ALA A 150 2.46 -4.39 -21.98
N LYS A 151 2.08 -3.48 -22.89
CA LYS A 151 0.78 -2.78 -22.82
C LYS A 151 -0.42 -3.73 -22.90
N LYS A 152 -0.30 -4.84 -23.63
CA LYS A 152 -1.34 -5.87 -23.69
C LYS A 152 -1.47 -6.57 -22.33
N LEU A 153 -0.36 -7.02 -21.74
CA LEU A 153 -0.33 -7.68 -20.42
C LEU A 153 -0.88 -6.77 -19.32
N ILE A 154 -0.50 -5.48 -19.30
CA ILE A 154 -1.04 -4.52 -18.32
C ILE A 154 -2.56 -4.42 -18.44
N ARG A 155 -3.12 -4.32 -19.66
CA ARG A 155 -4.57 -4.26 -19.83
C ARG A 155 -5.26 -5.55 -19.39
N GLU A 156 -4.69 -6.70 -19.69
CA GLU A 156 -5.23 -8.00 -19.26
C GLU A 156 -5.22 -8.13 -17.73
N ALA A 157 -4.13 -7.74 -17.08
CA ALA A 157 -4.02 -7.73 -15.63
C ALA A 157 -4.99 -6.72 -14.98
N ALA A 158 -5.14 -5.52 -15.54
CA ALA A 158 -6.10 -4.52 -15.09
C ALA A 158 -7.55 -5.05 -15.18
N ASN A 159 -7.91 -5.70 -16.28
CA ASN A 159 -9.22 -6.32 -16.46
C ASN A 159 -9.49 -7.45 -15.45
N LYS A 160 -8.45 -8.09 -14.93
CA LYS A 160 -8.53 -9.05 -13.81
C LYS A 160 -8.56 -8.34 -12.45
N GLY A 161 -8.45 -7.00 -12.46
CA GLY A 161 -8.54 -6.12 -11.30
C GLY A 161 -7.25 -6.05 -10.47
N CYS A 162 -6.07 -6.19 -11.06
CA CYS A 162 -4.82 -5.86 -10.40
C CYS A 162 -4.69 -4.35 -10.26
N SER A 163 -4.68 -3.83 -9.02
CA SER A 163 -4.64 -2.40 -8.75
C SER A 163 -3.41 -1.72 -9.34
N LEU A 164 -2.26 -2.39 -9.30
CA LEU A 164 -1.02 -1.91 -9.92
C LEU A 164 -1.19 -1.75 -11.43
N ALA A 165 -1.76 -2.76 -12.11
CA ALA A 165 -2.02 -2.71 -13.54
C ALA A 165 -3.07 -1.66 -13.92
N GLU A 166 -4.09 -1.45 -13.08
CA GLU A 166 -5.09 -0.38 -13.27
C GLU A 166 -4.42 0.98 -13.32
N ILE A 167 -3.53 1.30 -12.37
CA ILE A 167 -2.75 2.54 -12.37
C ILE A 167 -1.92 2.67 -13.65
N PHE A 168 -1.15 1.64 -13.99
CA PHE A 168 -0.27 1.69 -15.16
C PHE A 168 -1.00 1.67 -16.50
N SER A 169 -2.22 1.16 -16.56
CA SER A 169 -3.07 1.25 -17.75
C SER A 169 -3.49 2.69 -18.06
N MET A 170 -3.57 3.54 -17.02
CA MET A 170 -3.91 4.96 -17.15
C MET A 170 -2.70 5.83 -17.55
N VAL A 171 -1.48 5.33 -17.31
CA VAL A 171 -0.21 6.03 -17.54
C VAL A 171 0.71 5.21 -18.44
N PRO A 172 0.41 5.11 -19.74
CA PRO A 172 0.96 4.07 -20.62
C PRO A 172 2.44 4.23 -21.00
N ASP A 173 3.09 5.33 -20.65
CA ASP A 173 4.43 5.65 -21.21
C ASP A 173 5.60 5.35 -20.24
N GLY A 174 5.33 4.80 -19.05
CA GLY A 174 6.38 4.40 -18.10
C GLY A 174 7.23 5.56 -17.51
N LYS A 175 6.85 6.81 -17.81
CA LYS A 175 7.62 8.01 -17.45
C LYS A 175 7.34 8.54 -16.03
N GLY A 176 6.66 7.76 -15.22
CA GLY A 176 6.15 8.22 -13.93
C GLY A 176 4.85 9.01 -14.05
N LEU A 177 4.20 9.22 -12.91
CA LEU A 177 2.94 9.96 -12.85
C LEU A 177 3.20 11.46 -13.00
N VAL A 178 2.50 12.09 -13.92
CA VAL A 178 2.54 13.54 -14.13
C VAL A 178 1.14 14.14 -13.92
N ARG A 179 1.09 15.45 -13.65
CA ARG A 179 -0.19 16.14 -13.38
C ARG A 179 -1.23 16.00 -14.52
N ALA A 180 -0.78 15.84 -15.76
CA ALA A 180 -1.66 15.58 -16.89
C ALA A 180 -2.47 14.27 -16.77
N ASP A 181 -1.99 13.32 -15.97
CA ASP A 181 -2.66 12.03 -15.74
C ASP A 181 -3.67 12.08 -14.58
N ALA A 182 -3.67 13.16 -13.79
CA ALA A 182 -4.47 13.27 -12.57
C ALA A 182 -5.96 13.02 -12.80
N ALA A 183 -6.53 13.55 -13.89
CA ALA A 183 -7.94 13.34 -14.21
C ALA A 183 -8.27 11.85 -14.47
N LYS A 184 -7.38 11.11 -15.14
CA LYS A 184 -7.55 9.68 -15.39
C LYS A 184 -7.42 8.88 -14.09
N LEU A 185 -6.43 9.20 -13.28
CA LEU A 185 -6.22 8.56 -11.97
C LEU A 185 -7.41 8.79 -11.05
N ALA A 186 -7.98 9.99 -11.02
CA ALA A 186 -9.15 10.29 -10.22
C ALA A 186 -10.37 9.42 -10.56
N MET A 187 -10.49 8.93 -11.81
CA MET A 187 -11.60 8.06 -12.22
C MET A 187 -11.57 6.68 -11.54
N ILE A 188 -10.41 6.21 -11.12
CA ILE A 188 -10.26 4.89 -10.47
C ILE A 188 -9.89 5.00 -8.98
N ALA A 189 -9.84 6.20 -8.42
CA ALA A 189 -9.41 6.43 -7.05
C ALA A 189 -10.32 5.75 -6.00
N GLU A 190 -11.63 5.65 -6.27
CA GLU A 190 -12.57 4.94 -5.40
C GLU A 190 -12.32 3.43 -5.36
N GLN A 191 -11.84 2.84 -6.46
CA GLN A 191 -11.51 1.41 -6.54
C GLN A 191 -10.09 1.12 -6.01
N VAL A 192 -9.18 2.10 -6.15
CA VAL A 192 -7.79 2.03 -5.72
C VAL A 192 -7.46 3.25 -4.84
N PRO A 193 -7.85 3.26 -3.55
CA PRO A 193 -7.76 4.45 -2.69
C PRO A 193 -6.35 5.04 -2.49
N LEU A 194 -5.29 4.24 -2.71
CA LEU A 194 -3.92 4.76 -2.74
C LEU A 194 -3.74 5.93 -3.72
N ILE A 195 -4.53 5.96 -4.79
CA ILE A 195 -4.48 7.03 -5.78
C ILE A 195 -4.76 8.40 -5.17
N TYR A 196 -5.56 8.49 -4.13
CA TYR A 196 -5.78 9.76 -3.43
C TYR A 196 -4.47 10.33 -2.87
N SER A 197 -3.61 9.51 -2.25
CA SER A 197 -2.27 9.96 -1.82
C SER A 197 -1.38 10.36 -3.00
N LEU A 198 -1.44 9.62 -4.11
CA LEU A 198 -0.69 9.95 -5.33
C LEU A 198 -1.16 11.28 -5.93
N LEU A 199 -2.47 11.52 -6.02
CA LEU A 199 -3.05 12.78 -6.47
C LEU A 199 -2.65 13.94 -5.55
N GLY A 200 -2.70 13.74 -4.24
CA GLY A 200 -2.20 14.71 -3.27
C GLY A 200 -0.75 15.10 -3.55
N ASN A 201 0.12 14.13 -3.80
CA ASN A 201 1.52 14.40 -4.14
C ASN A 201 1.64 15.15 -5.47
N LEU A 202 0.91 14.77 -6.53
CA LEU A 202 0.95 15.41 -7.84
C LEU A 202 0.55 16.89 -7.80
N TYR A 203 -0.42 17.24 -6.96
CA TYR A 203 -0.88 18.63 -6.84
C TYR A 203 -0.06 19.45 -5.84
N TYR A 204 0.59 18.80 -4.86
CA TYR A 204 1.46 19.47 -3.92
C TYR A 204 2.81 19.84 -4.54
N GLU A 205 3.38 18.98 -5.37
CA GLU A 205 4.64 19.26 -6.08
C GLU A 205 4.39 20.29 -7.21
N PRO A 206 5.34 21.21 -7.48
CA PRO A 206 5.19 22.16 -8.56
C PRO A 206 5.12 21.46 -9.92
N ASP A 207 4.25 21.96 -10.79
CA ASP A 207 4.17 21.50 -12.18
C ASP A 207 5.35 22.05 -13.02
N GLU A 208 5.34 21.79 -14.33
CA GLU A 208 6.37 22.26 -15.27
C GLU A 208 6.50 23.80 -15.34
N ASN A 209 5.49 24.52 -14.86
CA ASN A 209 5.45 25.99 -14.80
C ASN A 209 5.77 26.50 -13.37
N GLY A 210 6.12 25.62 -12.44
CA GLY A 210 6.38 25.95 -11.05
C GLY A 210 5.15 26.20 -10.20
N LYS A 211 3.93 25.86 -10.69
CA LYS A 211 2.67 26.08 -9.97
C LYS A 211 2.33 24.89 -9.09
N THR A 212 1.99 25.15 -7.84
CA THR A 212 1.41 24.18 -6.90
C THR A 212 -0.11 24.42 -6.76
N GLU A 213 -0.84 23.40 -6.35
CA GLU A 213 -2.27 23.49 -6.03
C GLU A 213 -2.53 22.86 -4.65
N GLU A 214 -1.95 23.51 -3.63
CA GLU A 214 -1.90 22.99 -2.26
C GLU A 214 -3.28 22.67 -1.67
N GLN A 215 -4.28 23.51 -1.93
CA GLN A 215 -5.65 23.26 -1.47
C GLN A 215 -6.17 21.93 -2.03
N LEU A 216 -6.05 21.74 -3.35
CA LEU A 216 -6.50 20.52 -4.01
C LEU A 216 -5.69 19.30 -3.54
N ALA A 217 -4.39 19.47 -3.33
CA ALA A 217 -3.54 18.43 -2.76
C ALA A 217 -4.03 17.98 -1.38
N VAL A 218 -4.38 18.93 -0.52
CA VAL A 218 -4.89 18.67 0.83
C VAL A 218 -6.25 17.98 0.79
N GLU A 219 -7.14 18.38 -0.11
CA GLU A 219 -8.43 17.69 -0.32
C GLU A 219 -8.23 16.19 -0.68
N TYR A 220 -7.27 15.89 -1.54
CA TYR A 220 -6.93 14.51 -1.88
C TYR A 220 -6.25 13.76 -0.72
N TYR A 221 -5.38 14.40 0.05
CA TYR A 221 -4.79 13.79 1.25
C TYR A 221 -5.85 13.44 2.30
N MET A 222 -6.86 14.28 2.48
CA MET A 222 -7.97 13.98 3.40
C MET A 222 -8.79 12.79 2.92
N LYS A 223 -9.03 12.65 1.63
CA LYS A 223 -9.65 11.43 1.07
C LYS A 223 -8.78 10.20 1.29
N ALA A 224 -7.47 10.31 1.13
CA ALA A 224 -6.55 9.21 1.44
C ALA A 224 -6.60 8.82 2.93
N GLU A 225 -6.74 9.81 3.83
CA GLU A 225 -6.91 9.58 5.28
C GLU A 225 -8.17 8.78 5.59
N GLU A 226 -9.30 9.09 4.95
CA GLU A 226 -10.57 8.35 5.10
C GLU A 226 -10.43 6.85 4.80
N HIS A 227 -9.50 6.49 3.93
CA HIS A 227 -9.20 5.11 3.53
C HIS A 227 -7.96 4.51 4.24
N ALA A 228 -7.40 5.20 5.25
CA ALA A 228 -6.13 4.82 5.90
C ALA A 228 -4.95 4.67 4.91
N MET A 229 -4.96 5.43 3.80
CA MET A 229 -3.91 5.43 2.78
C MET A 229 -3.02 6.67 2.85
N LEU A 230 -3.11 7.42 3.96
CA LEU A 230 -2.30 8.60 4.18
C LEU A 230 -1.06 8.27 5.00
N GLY A 231 0.11 8.41 4.39
CA GLY A 231 1.39 8.28 5.09
C GLY A 231 1.80 9.56 5.81
N ARG A 232 2.88 9.46 6.58
CA ARG A 232 3.41 10.53 7.45
C ARG A 232 3.61 11.87 6.72
N LYS A 233 4.21 11.84 5.53
CA LYS A 233 4.50 13.05 4.75
C LYS A 233 3.22 13.78 4.33
N GLY A 234 2.20 13.05 3.90
CA GLY A 234 0.90 13.62 3.54
C GLY A 234 0.21 14.24 4.75
N ALA A 235 0.20 13.56 5.91
CA ALA A 235 -0.38 14.08 7.14
C ALA A 235 0.31 15.37 7.61
N ALA A 236 1.65 15.43 7.55
CA ALA A 236 2.41 16.64 7.87
C ALA A 236 2.02 17.82 6.96
N ARG A 237 1.91 17.58 5.65
CA ARG A 237 1.51 18.62 4.66
C ARG A 237 0.12 19.18 4.92
N VAL A 238 -0.85 18.33 5.30
CA VAL A 238 -2.21 18.78 5.68
C VAL A 238 -2.15 19.68 6.92
N LEU A 239 -1.41 19.27 7.95
CA LEU A 239 -1.25 20.05 9.18
C LEU A 239 -0.56 21.40 8.92
N ASP A 240 0.47 21.42 8.10
CA ASP A 240 1.21 22.64 7.75
C ASP A 240 0.30 23.61 6.99
N TYR A 241 -0.47 23.12 6.03
CA TYR A 241 -1.46 23.92 5.30
C TYR A 241 -2.53 24.49 6.23
N TYR A 242 -3.08 23.68 7.15
CA TYR A 242 -4.04 24.11 8.15
C TYR A 242 -3.47 25.20 9.07
N LYS A 243 -2.26 24.98 9.63
CA LYS A 243 -1.58 25.93 10.54
C LYS A 243 -1.19 27.24 9.87
N SER A 244 -0.95 27.23 8.56
CA SER A 244 -0.67 28.45 7.76
C SER A 244 -1.92 29.26 7.42
N GLY A 245 -3.10 28.82 7.87
CA GLY A 245 -4.37 29.50 7.58
C GLY A 245 -4.98 29.11 6.25
N GLY A 246 -4.61 27.96 5.71
CA GLY A 246 -5.20 27.41 4.49
C GLY A 246 -6.70 27.13 4.63
N ASN A 247 -7.41 27.19 3.52
CA ASN A 247 -8.87 27.02 3.48
C ASN A 247 -9.27 25.54 3.60
N ILE A 248 -9.16 24.99 4.81
CA ILE A 248 -9.64 23.65 5.17
C ILE A 248 -10.30 23.68 6.55
N GLN A 249 -11.37 22.92 6.71
CA GLN A 249 -12.01 22.72 8.00
C GLN A 249 -11.61 21.33 8.53
N LEU A 250 -10.91 21.30 9.67
CA LEU A 250 -10.55 20.10 10.38
C LEU A 250 -11.24 20.08 11.75
N THR A 251 -11.81 18.94 12.11
CA THR A 251 -12.30 18.71 13.46
C THR A 251 -11.13 18.47 14.42
N GLU A 252 -11.36 18.53 15.72
CA GLU A 252 -10.34 18.20 16.72
C GLU A 252 -9.82 16.76 16.53
N ASP A 253 -10.70 15.83 16.14
CA ASP A 253 -10.32 14.43 15.90
C ASP A 253 -9.50 14.27 14.63
N ASP A 254 -9.80 15.02 13.55
CA ASP A 254 -8.96 15.05 12.36
C ASP A 254 -7.55 15.53 12.69
N ILE A 255 -7.43 16.62 13.46
CA ILE A 255 -6.13 17.16 13.86
C ILE A 255 -5.36 16.13 14.69
N LYS A 256 -6.00 15.48 15.67
CA LYS A 256 -5.35 14.44 16.48
C LYS A 256 -4.87 13.26 15.65
N ARG A 257 -5.70 12.75 14.72
CA ARG A 257 -5.31 11.65 13.83
C ARG A 257 -4.12 12.03 12.96
N LEU A 258 -4.18 13.19 12.32
CA LEU A 258 -3.10 13.70 11.48
C LEU A 258 -1.80 13.88 12.28
N GLU A 259 -1.88 14.40 13.51
CA GLU A 259 -0.72 14.54 14.39
C GLU A 259 -0.11 13.19 14.80
N LEU A 260 -0.93 12.16 15.01
CA LEU A 260 -0.45 10.81 15.28
C LEU A 260 0.29 10.21 14.08
N ILE A 261 -0.27 10.36 12.88
CA ILE A 261 0.34 9.84 11.64
C ILE A 261 1.60 10.64 11.29
N ALA A 262 1.61 11.97 11.48
CA ALA A 262 2.73 12.84 11.13
C ALA A 262 3.94 12.71 12.08
N LYS A 263 3.80 12.06 13.24
CA LYS A 263 4.90 11.91 14.21
C LYS A 263 6.13 11.26 13.57
N PRO A 264 7.35 11.79 13.80
CA PRO A 264 8.57 11.10 13.41
C PRO A 264 8.66 9.73 14.06
N ARG A 265 9.16 8.74 13.32
CA ARG A 265 9.48 7.43 13.88
C ARG A 265 10.43 7.60 15.06
N GLN A 266 10.08 7.12 16.23
CA GLN A 266 11.02 7.00 17.35
C GLN A 266 11.90 5.77 17.04
N ILE A 267 13.10 6.02 16.53
CA ILE A 267 14.13 4.97 16.47
C ILE A 267 14.60 4.82 17.91
N GLU A 268 14.12 3.82 18.63
CA GLU A 268 14.76 3.40 19.86
C GLU A 268 16.17 2.96 19.47
N ASN A 269 17.15 3.82 19.81
CA ASN A 269 18.56 3.46 19.73
C ASN A 269 18.80 2.35 20.78
N GLU A 270 18.59 1.10 20.43
CA GLU A 270 19.18 -0.04 21.11
C GLU A 270 20.70 -0.07 20.82
N THR A 271 21.39 1.01 21.13
CA THR A 271 22.85 1.03 21.20
C THR A 271 23.21 1.47 22.59
N ALA A 272 23.34 0.51 23.48
CA ALA A 272 24.31 0.47 24.58
C ALA A 272 23.83 -0.48 25.70
N LYS A 273 24.13 -1.73 25.57
CA LYS A 273 24.62 -2.50 26.74
C LYS A 273 25.48 -3.66 26.26
#